data_7c807926ee1c887619ccbcfb83d0e034
#
_entry.id   7c807926ee1c887619ccbcfb83d0e034
#
_cell.length_a   1.000
_cell.length_b   1.000
_cell.length_c   1.000
_cell.angle_alpha   90.00
_cell.angle_beta   90.00
_cell.angle_gamma   90.00
#
_symmetry.space_group_name_H-M   'P 1'
#
loop_
_entity.id
_entity.type
_entity.pdbx_description
1 polymer ?
#
loop_
_entity_poly.entity_id
_entity_poly.type
_entity_poly.pdbx_seq_one_letter_code
_entity_poly.pdbx_strand_id
1 'polypeptide(L)'
;MLFIEIWQRSICVNKLILTADSTFDLTPAMAAALDIEVIASWVRMDSDELPDYPDVTMDDLFAFHDRTGKLPQTAAAAPAEYTDFFRRFTDRGDRVLHIAKSSGMSSCFDNACMAAAELPGVTVFDSRNISSGSAMIAVEAARLRDLGLDGQELLDKLEEYRGRVQGAFIVEDLTYLHKGGRCSSLAHFGANLLHLRPQIVIRDGVMSAAKKYRGRFDNCALELIDDMLAAPHETGAAYVAHTVTDPQRLDGYVRYLREKGGFQRVVALPAGAAVSCHCGPNTFGVFIIKSV
;
A
#
# COMPACT_ATOMS: atom_id res chain seq x y z
N MET A 1 36.62 31.97 31.32
CA MET A 1 36.60 31.10 30.16
C MET A 1 35.87 29.80 30.49
N LEU A 2 34.68 29.86 31.07
CA LEU A 2 33.89 28.70 31.55
C LEU A 2 32.37 28.87 31.26
N PHE A 3 31.97 29.74 30.35
CA PHE A 3 30.57 30.05 30.09
C PHE A 3 30.11 29.78 28.63
N ILE A 4 30.95 29.12 27.80
CA ILE A 4 30.66 28.88 26.39
C ILE A 4 30.34 27.41 26.09
N GLU A 5 30.58 26.48 27.03
CA GLU A 5 30.33 25.03 26.80
C GLU A 5 28.90 24.53 27.12
N ILE A 6 28.00 25.39 27.60
CA ILE A 6 26.64 24.98 28.01
C ILE A 6 25.61 25.14 26.88
N TRP A 7 25.97 25.79 25.78
CA TRP A 7 25.03 26.10 24.68
C TRP A 7 25.11 25.17 23.47
N GLN A 8 25.87 24.06 23.52
CA GLN A 8 25.93 23.03 22.47
C GLN A 8 25.26 21.69 22.86
N ARG A 9 24.47 21.63 23.90
CA ARG A 9 23.41 20.62 23.94
C ARG A 9 22.32 21.10 23.00
N SER A 10 22.46 20.78 21.71
CA SER A 10 21.32 20.71 20.79
C SER A 10 20.17 20.10 21.58
N ILE A 11 19.09 20.83 21.74
CA ILE A 11 17.82 20.28 22.16
C ILE A 11 17.55 19.25 21.05
N CYS A 12 17.83 17.98 21.34
CA CYS A 12 17.30 16.89 20.51
C CYS A 12 15.78 16.98 20.65
N VAL A 13 15.17 17.75 19.76
CA VAL A 13 13.73 17.67 19.56
C VAL A 13 13.53 16.28 19.01
N ASN A 14 12.98 15.37 19.81
CA ASN A 14 12.64 14.01 19.39
C ASN A 14 11.70 14.12 18.19
N LYS A 15 12.26 14.01 16.99
CA LYS A 15 11.50 14.09 15.74
C LYS A 15 10.57 12.89 15.64
N LEU A 16 9.36 13.08 15.13
CA LEU A 16 8.50 11.98 14.75
C LEU A 16 8.85 11.56 13.31
N ILE A 17 9.45 10.40 13.18
CA ILE A 17 9.78 9.77 11.90
C ILE A 17 8.60 8.91 11.46
N LEU A 18 8.12 9.12 10.24
CA LEU A 18 7.15 8.25 9.62
C LEU A 18 7.87 7.18 8.82
N THR A 19 7.44 5.95 9.00
CA THR A 19 7.95 4.80 8.24
C THR A 19 6.80 3.97 7.68
N ALA A 20 7.02 3.27 6.58
CA ALA A 20 6.00 2.48 5.90
C ALA A 20 6.58 1.20 5.29
N ASP A 21 5.73 0.20 5.09
CA ASP A 21 6.07 -0.98 4.27
C ASP A 21 6.14 -0.58 2.78
N SER A 22 7.03 -1.23 2.02
CA SER A 22 7.19 -1.05 0.57
C SER A 22 5.90 -1.26 -0.25
N THR A 23 5.01 -2.11 0.25
CA THR A 23 3.72 -2.43 -0.40
C THR A 23 2.69 -1.30 -0.39
N PHE A 24 3.10 -0.08 -0.05
CA PHE A 24 2.29 1.13 -0.17
C PHE A 24 2.40 1.75 -1.56
N ASP A 25 3.25 1.17 -2.42
CA ASP A 25 3.49 1.64 -3.79
C ASP A 25 3.96 3.11 -3.86
N LEU A 26 4.53 3.63 -2.77
CA LEU A 26 5.15 4.94 -2.76
C LEU A 26 6.41 4.90 -3.63
N THR A 27 6.45 5.74 -4.65
CA THR A 27 7.70 5.90 -5.39
C THR A 27 8.79 6.51 -4.50
N PRO A 28 10.09 6.28 -4.78
CA PRO A 28 11.17 6.91 -4.01
C PRO A 28 11.02 8.44 -3.92
N ALA A 29 10.58 9.08 -5.00
CA ALA A 29 10.34 10.53 -5.03
C ALA A 29 9.18 10.94 -4.10
N MET A 30 8.11 10.15 -4.03
CA MET A 30 6.99 10.42 -3.11
C MET A 30 7.41 10.20 -1.66
N ALA A 31 8.10 9.09 -1.36
CA ALA A 31 8.59 8.80 -0.02
C ALA A 31 9.50 9.93 0.50
N ALA A 32 10.44 10.39 -0.34
CA ALA A 32 11.31 11.51 -0.02
C ALA A 32 10.54 12.83 0.18
N ALA A 33 9.57 13.14 -0.69
CA ALA A 33 8.76 14.37 -0.58
C ALA A 33 7.87 14.40 0.66
N LEU A 34 7.46 13.22 1.17
CA LEU A 34 6.65 13.06 2.36
C LEU A 34 7.49 12.85 3.64
N ASP A 35 8.82 12.79 3.52
CA ASP A 35 9.73 12.44 4.61
C ASP A 35 9.28 11.13 5.30
N ILE A 36 9.06 10.10 4.49
CA ILE A 36 8.69 8.74 4.91
C ILE A 36 9.82 7.79 4.53
N GLU A 37 10.30 7.03 5.52
CA GLU A 37 11.28 5.97 5.30
C GLU A 37 10.58 4.64 5.01
N VAL A 38 11.05 3.91 4.04
CA VAL A 38 10.40 2.67 3.57
C VAL A 38 11.25 1.46 3.95
N ILE A 39 10.61 0.44 4.54
CA ILE A 39 11.21 -0.88 4.74
C ILE A 39 10.72 -1.82 3.64
N ALA A 40 11.66 -2.51 2.97
CA ALA A 40 11.35 -3.46 1.92
C ALA A 40 10.79 -4.78 2.48
N SER A 41 9.88 -5.39 1.72
CA SER A 41 9.58 -6.82 1.79
C SER A 41 10.54 -7.58 0.86
N TRP A 42 10.41 -8.90 0.78
CA TRP A 42 11.25 -9.73 -0.04
C TRP A 42 10.47 -10.33 -1.21
N VAL A 43 11.11 -10.42 -2.36
CA VAL A 43 10.63 -11.13 -3.53
C VAL A 43 11.61 -12.24 -3.87
N ARG A 44 11.11 -13.45 -4.04
CA ARG A 44 11.89 -14.62 -4.44
C ARG A 44 11.55 -15.03 -5.87
N MET A 45 12.59 -15.12 -6.68
CA MET A 45 12.56 -15.60 -8.08
C MET A 45 13.59 -16.73 -8.22
N ASP A 46 13.13 -17.97 -8.22
CA ASP A 46 13.97 -19.20 -8.13
C ASP A 46 14.85 -19.21 -6.87
N SER A 47 16.18 -19.13 -7.03
CA SER A 47 17.16 -19.07 -5.94
C SER A 47 17.41 -17.65 -5.43
N ASP A 48 16.99 -16.64 -6.18
CA ASP A 48 17.28 -15.26 -5.87
C ASP A 48 16.19 -14.68 -4.95
N GLU A 49 16.61 -14.07 -3.86
CA GLU A 49 15.77 -13.35 -2.93
C GLU A 49 16.25 -11.90 -2.86
N LEU A 50 15.40 -10.99 -3.29
CA LEU A 50 15.72 -9.58 -3.49
C LEU A 50 14.73 -8.69 -2.71
N PRO A 51 15.19 -7.53 -2.17
CA PRO A 51 14.25 -6.55 -1.63
C PRO A 51 13.32 -6.05 -2.74
N ASP A 52 12.03 -5.94 -2.44
CA ASP A 52 11.00 -5.55 -3.41
C ASP A 52 11.01 -4.04 -3.74
N TYR A 53 11.85 -3.28 -3.05
CA TYR A 53 11.93 -1.82 -3.16
C TYR A 53 13.37 -1.35 -2.88
N PRO A 54 13.90 -0.37 -3.63
CA PRO A 54 13.24 0.34 -4.73
C PRO A 54 13.46 -0.28 -6.13
N ASP A 55 14.31 -1.30 -6.26
CA ASP A 55 14.95 -1.66 -7.54
C ASP A 55 14.22 -2.75 -8.33
N VAL A 56 13.48 -3.66 -7.65
CA VAL A 56 12.71 -4.71 -8.33
C VAL A 56 11.41 -4.13 -8.86
N THR A 57 11.16 -4.31 -10.15
CA THR A 57 10.00 -3.78 -10.85
C THR A 57 8.96 -4.86 -11.17
N MET A 58 7.73 -4.45 -11.51
CA MET A 58 6.71 -5.39 -12.01
C MET A 58 7.14 -6.07 -13.31
N ASP A 59 7.91 -5.38 -14.17
CA ASP A 59 8.39 -5.93 -15.43
C ASP A 59 9.38 -7.08 -15.20
N ASP A 60 10.24 -7.00 -14.19
CA ASP A 60 11.15 -8.08 -13.79
C ASP A 60 10.37 -9.34 -13.41
N LEU A 61 9.28 -9.17 -12.67
CA LEU A 61 8.44 -10.28 -12.21
C LEU A 61 7.69 -10.95 -13.34
N PHE A 62 7.13 -10.17 -14.26
CA PHE A 62 6.40 -10.69 -15.40
C PHE A 62 7.34 -11.36 -16.40
N ALA A 63 8.51 -10.77 -16.66
CA ALA A 63 9.56 -11.40 -17.47
C ALA A 63 10.07 -12.73 -16.85
N PHE A 64 10.17 -12.81 -15.51
CA PHE A 64 10.49 -14.06 -14.83
C PHE A 64 9.41 -15.11 -15.06
N HIS A 65 8.14 -14.74 -14.91
CA HIS A 65 7.02 -15.66 -15.15
C HIS A 65 6.96 -16.13 -16.59
N ASP A 66 7.09 -15.23 -17.55
CA ASP A 66 7.04 -15.55 -18.99
C ASP A 66 8.15 -16.51 -19.39
N ARG A 67 9.35 -16.35 -18.83
CA ARG A 67 10.50 -17.20 -19.10
C ARG A 67 10.42 -18.58 -18.44
N THR A 68 9.86 -18.66 -17.22
CA THR A 68 9.98 -19.87 -16.39
C THR A 68 8.66 -20.62 -16.17
N GLY A 69 7.51 -19.97 -16.41
CA GLY A 69 6.18 -20.48 -16.04
C GLY A 69 5.92 -20.50 -14.52
N LYS A 70 6.89 -20.05 -13.69
CA LYS A 70 6.75 -19.99 -12.24
C LYS A 70 6.25 -18.62 -11.82
N LEU A 71 5.48 -18.56 -10.73
CA LEU A 71 5.13 -17.29 -10.10
C LEU A 71 6.22 -16.89 -9.10
N PRO A 72 6.61 -15.60 -9.05
CA PRO A 72 7.44 -15.09 -7.97
C PRO A 72 6.69 -15.21 -6.62
N GLN A 73 7.44 -15.30 -5.55
CA GLN A 73 6.92 -15.40 -4.18
C GLN A 73 7.34 -14.19 -3.36
N THR A 74 6.60 -13.90 -2.30
CA THR A 74 6.94 -12.79 -1.39
C THR A 74 7.15 -13.29 0.03
N ALA A 75 8.04 -12.62 0.76
CA ALA A 75 8.19 -12.78 2.20
C ALA A 75 8.13 -11.42 2.90
N ALA A 76 7.59 -11.42 4.12
CA ALA A 76 7.62 -10.24 4.99
C ALA A 76 9.03 -10.02 5.52
N ALA A 77 9.42 -8.79 5.79
CA ALA A 77 10.60 -8.50 6.58
C ALA A 77 10.49 -9.17 7.96
N ALA A 78 11.59 -9.75 8.44
CA ALA A 78 11.63 -10.44 9.72
C ALA A 78 11.63 -9.43 10.89
N PRO A 79 11.26 -9.85 12.13
CA PRO A 79 11.31 -8.95 13.30
C PRO A 79 12.68 -8.31 13.52
N ALA A 80 13.77 -9.05 13.28
CA ALA A 80 15.13 -8.51 13.41
C ALA A 80 15.40 -7.38 12.40
N GLU A 81 14.90 -7.50 11.18
CA GLU A 81 15.05 -6.46 10.13
C GLU A 81 14.28 -5.20 10.52
N TYR A 82 13.07 -5.33 11.09
CA TYR A 82 12.33 -4.19 11.65
C TYR A 82 13.08 -3.57 12.83
N THR A 83 13.67 -4.37 13.71
CA THR A 83 14.48 -3.88 14.83
C THR A 83 15.65 -3.04 14.33
N ASP A 84 16.43 -3.55 13.38
CA ASP A 84 17.58 -2.84 12.82
C ASP A 84 17.14 -1.58 12.07
N PHE A 85 16.01 -1.64 11.36
CA PHE A 85 15.44 -0.50 10.66
C PHE A 85 15.01 0.61 11.62
N PHE A 86 14.29 0.28 12.71
CA PHE A 86 13.82 1.28 13.67
C PHE A 86 14.97 1.87 14.49
N ARG A 87 16.00 1.10 14.81
CA ARG A 87 17.20 1.58 15.52
C ARG A 87 17.92 2.70 14.78
N ARG A 88 17.84 2.76 13.46
CA ARG A 88 18.38 3.90 12.68
C ARG A 88 17.86 5.25 13.17
N PHE A 89 16.72 5.28 13.82
CA PHE A 89 16.04 6.48 14.32
C PHE A 89 16.06 6.54 15.85
N THR A 90 15.68 5.47 16.52
CA THR A 90 15.54 5.47 17.98
C THR A 90 16.89 5.64 18.70
N ASP A 91 17.99 5.15 18.13
CA ASP A 91 19.34 5.34 18.70
C ASP A 91 19.78 6.82 18.69
N ARG A 92 19.14 7.66 17.89
CA ARG A 92 19.33 9.12 17.88
C ARG A 92 18.34 9.86 18.78
N GLY A 93 17.44 9.13 19.45
CA GLY A 93 16.41 9.69 20.29
C GLY A 93 15.13 10.11 19.54
N ASP A 94 14.99 9.79 18.26
CA ASP A 94 13.79 10.05 17.48
C ASP A 94 12.70 9.05 17.85
N ARG A 95 11.43 9.44 17.63
CA ARG A 95 10.27 8.56 17.74
C ARG A 95 9.87 8.08 16.35
N VAL A 96 9.30 6.90 16.26
CA VAL A 96 8.87 6.29 15.00
C VAL A 96 7.38 6.00 15.06
N LEU A 97 6.64 6.44 14.04
CA LEU A 97 5.33 5.90 13.70
C LEU A 97 5.47 5.06 12.43
N HIS A 98 5.42 3.75 12.60
CA HIS A 98 5.43 2.82 11.48
C HIS A 98 4.00 2.50 11.05
N ILE A 99 3.70 2.79 9.79
CA ILE A 99 2.41 2.43 9.17
C ILE A 99 2.63 1.11 8.45
N ALA A 100 2.08 0.03 9.02
CA ALA A 100 2.21 -1.30 8.48
C ALA A 100 1.09 -1.64 7.51
N LYS A 101 1.37 -2.46 6.50
CA LYS A 101 0.30 -3.08 5.69
C LYS A 101 -0.58 -3.96 6.58
N SER A 102 -1.77 -4.24 6.09
CA SER A 102 -2.79 -4.95 6.85
C SER A 102 -2.30 -6.24 7.51
N SER A 103 -2.57 -6.36 8.81
CA SER A 103 -2.37 -7.58 9.61
C SER A 103 -3.16 -8.79 9.07
N GLY A 104 -4.27 -8.55 8.38
CA GLY A 104 -5.08 -9.60 7.73
C GLY A 104 -4.49 -10.12 6.41
N MET A 105 -3.40 -9.52 5.89
CA MET A 105 -2.80 -9.90 4.59
C MET A 105 -1.35 -10.37 4.68
N SER A 106 -0.64 -10.01 5.74
CA SER A 106 0.78 -10.31 5.92
C SER A 106 1.17 -10.32 7.40
N SER A 107 2.27 -11.00 7.73
CA SER A 107 2.89 -10.94 9.07
C SER A 107 3.70 -9.65 9.32
N CYS A 108 3.77 -8.70 8.38
CA CYS A 108 4.56 -7.48 8.56
C CYS A 108 4.13 -6.68 9.79
N PHE A 109 2.82 -6.51 10.01
CA PHE A 109 2.32 -5.83 11.20
C PHE A 109 2.78 -6.51 12.50
N ASP A 110 2.62 -7.83 12.60
CA ASP A 110 3.01 -8.58 13.79
C ASP A 110 4.53 -8.52 14.00
N ASN A 111 5.32 -8.66 12.92
CA ASN A 111 6.77 -8.58 12.96
C ASN A 111 7.25 -7.17 13.40
N ALA A 112 6.61 -6.11 12.90
CA ALA A 112 6.89 -4.74 13.32
C ALA A 112 6.51 -4.51 14.79
N CYS A 113 5.38 -5.06 15.27
CA CYS A 113 4.97 -5.00 16.68
C CYS A 113 5.96 -5.73 17.60
N MET A 114 6.49 -6.90 17.17
CA MET A 114 7.52 -7.61 17.91
C MET A 114 8.78 -6.77 18.08
N ALA A 115 9.24 -6.11 17.01
CA ALA A 115 10.39 -5.21 17.06
C ALA A 115 10.11 -3.98 17.94
N ALA A 116 8.93 -3.37 17.82
CA ALA A 116 8.53 -2.19 18.60
C ALA A 116 8.44 -2.46 20.10
N ALA A 117 8.08 -3.69 20.50
CA ALA A 117 8.01 -4.08 21.91
C ALA A 117 9.39 -3.97 22.64
N GLU A 118 10.48 -4.05 21.90
CA GLU A 118 11.85 -3.93 22.44
C GLU A 118 12.43 -2.51 22.30
N LEU A 119 11.72 -1.60 21.59
CA LEU A 119 12.24 -0.27 21.24
C LEU A 119 11.31 0.84 21.74
N PRO A 120 11.64 1.49 22.89
CA PRO A 120 10.88 2.64 23.36
C PRO A 120 10.81 3.73 22.28
N GLY A 121 9.64 4.32 22.08
CA GLY A 121 9.40 5.38 21.10
C GLY A 121 8.98 4.90 19.71
N VAL A 122 8.81 3.60 19.50
CA VAL A 122 8.22 3.05 18.26
C VAL A 122 6.74 2.75 18.49
N THR A 123 5.90 3.27 17.60
CA THR A 123 4.46 2.95 17.52
C THR A 123 4.17 2.33 16.18
N VAL A 124 3.40 1.26 16.14
CA VAL A 124 2.98 0.57 14.91
C VAL A 124 1.49 0.78 14.69
N PHE A 125 1.12 1.27 13.51
CA PHE A 125 -0.26 1.48 13.09
C PHE A 125 -0.63 0.49 11.98
N ASP A 126 -1.66 -0.32 12.21
CA ASP A 126 -2.21 -1.20 11.18
C ASP A 126 -3.04 -0.41 10.17
N SER A 127 -2.58 -0.28 8.94
CA SER A 127 -3.36 0.42 7.91
C SER A 127 -4.67 -0.30 7.55
N ARG A 128 -4.79 -1.59 7.86
CA ARG A 128 -5.87 -2.46 7.38
C ARG A 128 -6.12 -2.32 5.87
N ASN A 129 -5.07 -1.99 5.17
CA ASN A 129 -5.08 -1.72 3.73
C ASN A 129 -3.79 -2.23 3.09
N ILE A 130 -3.68 -2.06 1.79
CA ILE A 130 -2.51 -2.36 0.98
C ILE A 130 -2.45 -1.40 -0.20
N SER A 131 -1.29 -1.29 -0.85
CA SER A 131 -1.13 -0.53 -2.09
C SER A 131 -1.58 0.94 -1.91
N SER A 132 -2.26 1.49 -2.90
CA SER A 132 -2.76 2.88 -2.87
C SER A 132 -3.64 3.20 -1.66
N GLY A 133 -4.36 2.23 -1.08
CA GLY A 133 -5.13 2.46 0.14
C GLY A 133 -4.26 2.75 1.36
N SER A 134 -3.15 2.02 1.50
CA SER A 134 -2.13 2.31 2.52
C SER A 134 -1.34 3.59 2.20
N ALA A 135 -1.07 3.86 0.91
CA ALA A 135 -0.45 5.13 0.51
C ALA A 135 -1.29 6.34 0.94
N MET A 136 -2.61 6.30 0.78
CA MET A 136 -3.51 7.37 1.24
C MET A 136 -3.38 7.61 2.74
N ILE A 137 -3.28 6.55 3.55
CA ILE A 137 -3.10 6.65 5.00
C ILE A 137 -1.73 7.22 5.35
N ALA A 138 -0.67 6.82 4.63
CA ALA A 138 0.68 7.36 4.83
C ALA A 138 0.77 8.86 4.46
N VAL A 139 0.12 9.27 3.37
CA VAL A 139 0.01 10.69 2.98
C VAL A 139 -0.73 11.49 4.04
N GLU A 140 -1.82 10.95 4.60
CA GLU A 140 -2.56 11.61 5.67
C GLU A 140 -1.73 11.70 6.95
N ALA A 141 -0.98 10.66 7.30
CA ALA A 141 -0.06 10.69 8.45
C ALA A 141 1.00 11.80 8.30
N ALA A 142 1.59 11.94 7.10
CA ALA A 142 2.54 13.01 6.83
C ALA A 142 1.89 14.39 6.96
N ARG A 143 0.69 14.57 6.41
CA ARG A 143 -0.08 15.82 6.55
C ARG A 143 -0.38 16.18 8.00
N LEU A 144 -0.82 15.19 8.80
CA LEU A 144 -1.13 15.41 10.23
C LEU A 144 0.13 15.74 11.04
N ARG A 145 1.24 15.02 10.79
CA ARG A 145 2.55 15.34 11.38
C ARG A 145 2.98 16.77 11.06
N ASP A 146 2.86 17.18 9.80
CA ASP A 146 3.29 18.51 9.34
C ASP A 146 2.40 19.64 9.90
N LEU A 147 1.16 19.33 10.32
CA LEU A 147 0.30 20.21 11.09
C LEU A 147 0.66 20.23 12.59
N GLY A 148 1.65 19.45 13.01
CA GLY A 148 2.12 19.39 14.39
C GLY A 148 1.36 18.42 15.30
N LEU A 149 0.49 17.56 14.74
CA LEU A 149 -0.17 16.52 15.53
C LEU A 149 0.82 15.40 15.87
N ASP A 150 0.62 14.81 17.05
CA ASP A 150 1.51 13.78 17.57
C ASP A 150 0.78 12.86 18.55
N GLY A 151 1.42 11.73 18.92
CA GLY A 151 0.92 10.80 19.92
C GLY A 151 -0.50 10.32 19.64
N GLN A 152 -1.35 10.28 20.67
CA GLN A 152 -2.69 9.71 20.57
C GLN A 152 -3.62 10.53 19.64
N GLU A 153 -3.48 11.85 19.61
CA GLU A 153 -4.31 12.69 18.74
C GLU A 153 -4.08 12.37 17.24
N LEU A 154 -2.81 12.17 16.85
CA LEU A 154 -2.47 11.75 15.48
C LEU A 154 -3.06 10.36 15.18
N LEU A 155 -2.91 9.41 16.10
CA LEU A 155 -3.45 8.06 15.93
C LEU A 155 -4.97 8.04 15.80
N ASP A 156 -5.68 8.80 16.61
CA ASP A 156 -7.16 8.90 16.56
C ASP A 156 -7.63 9.44 15.21
N LYS A 157 -6.93 10.45 14.67
CA LYS A 157 -7.23 11.00 13.34
C LYS A 157 -6.94 10.02 12.21
N LEU A 158 -5.85 9.26 12.32
CA LEU A 158 -5.54 8.21 11.35
C LEU A 158 -6.56 7.06 11.40
N GLU A 159 -7.03 6.70 12.60
CA GLU A 159 -8.07 5.69 12.77
C GLU A 159 -9.38 6.12 12.07
N GLU A 160 -9.80 7.37 12.29
CA GLU A 160 -10.97 7.96 11.62
C GLU A 160 -10.81 7.96 10.11
N TYR A 161 -9.64 8.40 9.61
CA TYR A 161 -9.35 8.45 8.18
C TYR A 161 -9.34 7.05 7.57
N ARG A 162 -8.64 6.09 8.20
CA ARG A 162 -8.57 4.69 7.78
C ARG A 162 -9.97 4.08 7.60
N GLY A 163 -10.88 4.33 8.53
CA GLY A 163 -12.26 3.83 8.48
C GLY A 163 -13.06 4.31 7.27
N ARG A 164 -12.61 5.38 6.61
CA ARG A 164 -13.25 5.95 5.41
C ARG A 164 -12.58 5.55 4.10
N VAL A 165 -11.38 4.99 4.14
CA VAL A 165 -10.69 4.51 2.94
C VAL A 165 -11.44 3.32 2.36
N GLN A 166 -11.88 3.45 1.13
CA GLN A 166 -12.50 2.37 0.35
C GLN A 166 -11.60 1.99 -0.81
N GLY A 167 -11.36 0.71 -1.00
CA GLY A 167 -10.56 0.18 -2.08
C GLY A 167 -11.21 -1.02 -2.73
N ALA A 168 -11.19 -1.04 -4.07
CA ALA A 168 -11.57 -2.20 -4.85
C ALA A 168 -10.75 -2.30 -6.13
N PHE A 169 -10.53 -3.51 -6.61
CA PHE A 169 -9.76 -3.76 -7.82
C PHE A 169 -10.30 -4.96 -8.59
N ILE A 170 -9.91 -5.03 -9.85
CA ILE A 170 -10.08 -6.20 -10.72
C ILE A 170 -8.72 -6.62 -11.29
N VAL A 171 -8.57 -7.89 -11.55
CA VAL A 171 -7.39 -8.47 -12.19
C VAL A 171 -7.75 -9.08 -13.54
N GLU A 172 -6.83 -9.07 -14.48
CA GLU A 172 -7.04 -9.73 -15.78
C GLU A 172 -6.83 -11.24 -15.67
N ASP A 173 -5.83 -11.67 -14.90
CA ASP A 173 -5.54 -13.08 -14.63
C ASP A 173 -5.68 -13.38 -13.12
N LEU A 174 -6.66 -14.21 -12.79
CA LEU A 174 -6.92 -14.64 -11.42
C LEU A 174 -5.90 -15.64 -10.88
N THR A 175 -5.04 -16.20 -11.74
CA THR A 175 -4.04 -17.21 -11.36
C THR A 175 -3.10 -16.67 -10.29
N TYR A 176 -2.64 -15.42 -10.44
CA TYR A 176 -1.76 -14.75 -9.48
C TYR A 176 -2.42 -14.60 -8.11
N LEU A 177 -3.62 -14.07 -8.09
CA LEU A 177 -4.34 -13.81 -6.83
C LEU A 177 -4.77 -15.12 -6.13
N HIS A 178 -5.18 -16.13 -6.91
CA HIS A 178 -5.55 -17.44 -6.39
C HIS A 178 -4.35 -18.18 -5.79
N LYS A 179 -3.25 -18.30 -6.55
CA LYS A 179 -2.02 -18.94 -6.08
C LYS A 179 -1.34 -18.15 -4.97
N GLY A 180 -1.49 -16.82 -4.96
CA GLY A 180 -1.01 -15.94 -3.90
C GLY A 180 -1.70 -16.15 -2.56
N GLY A 181 -2.90 -16.72 -2.52
CA GLY A 181 -3.60 -17.11 -1.29
C GLY A 181 -4.13 -15.97 -0.42
N ARG A 182 -4.11 -14.71 -0.87
CA ARG A 182 -4.54 -13.53 -0.08
C ARG A 182 -6.02 -13.18 -0.26
N CYS A 183 -6.74 -13.92 -1.12
CA CYS A 183 -8.18 -13.77 -1.31
C CYS A 183 -8.87 -15.15 -1.26
N SER A 184 -9.12 -15.65 -0.06
CA SER A 184 -9.69 -17.00 0.17
C SER A 184 -11.08 -17.17 -0.46
N SER A 185 -11.88 -16.10 -0.54
CA SER A 185 -13.21 -16.13 -1.15
C SER A 185 -13.20 -16.45 -2.65
N LEU A 186 -12.07 -16.33 -3.34
CA LEU A 186 -11.96 -16.72 -4.75
C LEU A 186 -12.18 -18.22 -4.96
N ALA A 187 -11.89 -19.06 -3.99
CA ALA A 187 -12.15 -20.50 -4.06
C ALA A 187 -13.64 -20.83 -4.34
N HIS A 188 -14.55 -19.95 -3.92
CA HIS A 188 -16.00 -20.10 -4.14
C HIS A 188 -16.47 -19.69 -5.55
N PHE A 189 -15.60 -19.11 -6.37
CA PHE A 189 -15.98 -18.64 -7.72
C PHE A 189 -16.00 -19.77 -8.76
N GLY A 190 -15.48 -20.97 -8.45
CA GLY A 190 -15.49 -22.16 -9.31
C GLY A 190 -14.50 -22.08 -10.46
N ALA A 191 -14.31 -23.21 -11.18
CA ALA A 191 -13.31 -23.34 -12.25
C ALA A 191 -13.67 -22.63 -13.57
N ASN A 192 -14.91 -22.18 -13.77
CA ASN A 192 -15.36 -21.53 -15.00
C ASN A 192 -15.29 -20.00 -14.91
N LEU A 193 -14.05 -19.48 -14.84
CA LEU A 193 -13.78 -18.04 -14.76
C LEU A 193 -13.61 -17.37 -16.15
N LEU A 194 -13.86 -18.07 -17.24
CA LEU A 194 -13.80 -17.53 -18.61
C LEU A 194 -14.69 -16.28 -18.71
N HIS A 195 -14.07 -15.14 -18.94
CA HIS A 195 -14.72 -13.82 -19.06
C HIS A 195 -15.42 -13.29 -17.79
N LEU A 196 -15.18 -13.88 -16.61
CA LEU A 196 -15.63 -13.31 -15.33
C LEU A 196 -14.48 -12.54 -14.67
N ARG A 197 -14.76 -11.33 -14.23
CA ARG A 197 -13.84 -10.45 -13.51
C ARG A 197 -14.43 -10.16 -12.12
N PRO A 198 -14.02 -10.86 -11.07
CA PRO A 198 -14.51 -10.52 -9.74
C PRO A 198 -13.99 -9.16 -9.31
N GLN A 199 -14.86 -8.35 -8.75
CA GLN A 199 -14.47 -7.21 -7.96
C GLN A 199 -13.89 -7.72 -6.64
N ILE A 200 -12.65 -7.39 -6.37
CA ILE A 200 -12.03 -7.64 -5.09
C ILE A 200 -12.10 -6.35 -4.27
N VAL A 201 -12.70 -6.44 -3.10
CA VAL A 201 -12.81 -5.31 -2.16
C VAL A 201 -11.92 -5.54 -0.96
N ILE A 202 -11.40 -4.46 -0.39
CA ILE A 202 -10.67 -4.46 0.86
C ILE A 202 -11.64 -4.00 1.96
N ARG A 203 -11.93 -4.87 2.91
CA ARG A 203 -12.79 -4.58 4.07
C ARG A 203 -12.17 -5.17 5.32
N ASP A 204 -12.13 -4.38 6.37
CA ASP A 204 -11.61 -4.78 7.69
C ASP A 204 -10.22 -5.44 7.61
N GLY A 205 -9.39 -4.97 6.70
CA GLY A 205 -8.03 -5.46 6.51
C GLY A 205 -7.90 -6.75 5.70
N VAL A 206 -8.96 -7.27 5.08
CA VAL A 206 -8.90 -8.48 4.27
C VAL A 206 -9.45 -8.25 2.86
N MET A 207 -8.96 -9.05 1.92
CA MET A 207 -9.47 -9.07 0.54
C MET A 207 -10.63 -10.06 0.43
N SER A 208 -11.72 -9.63 -0.19
CA SER A 208 -12.84 -10.49 -0.50
C SER A 208 -13.44 -10.19 -1.86
N ALA A 209 -13.90 -11.25 -2.55
CA ALA A 209 -14.61 -11.08 -3.80
C ALA A 209 -16.08 -10.68 -3.51
N ALA A 210 -16.52 -9.59 -4.12
CA ALA A 210 -17.85 -9.01 -3.90
C ALA A 210 -18.77 -9.21 -5.09
N LYS A 211 -18.57 -8.48 -6.18
CA LYS A 211 -19.38 -8.48 -7.40
C LYS A 211 -18.68 -9.23 -8.53
N LYS A 212 -19.41 -9.68 -9.53
CA LYS A 212 -18.85 -10.28 -10.74
C LYS A 212 -19.17 -9.38 -11.94
N TYR A 213 -18.13 -8.91 -12.61
CA TYR A 213 -18.25 -8.28 -13.91
C TYR A 213 -18.10 -9.32 -15.02
N ARG A 214 -18.65 -9.06 -16.18
CA ARG A 214 -18.58 -9.93 -17.34
C ARG A 214 -18.21 -9.14 -18.59
N GLY A 215 -17.23 -9.62 -19.34
CA GLY A 215 -16.88 -9.04 -20.63
C GLY A 215 -15.41 -8.66 -20.73
N ARG A 216 -15.14 -7.70 -21.63
CA ARG A 216 -13.77 -7.18 -21.83
C ARG A 216 -13.32 -6.44 -20.59
N PHE A 217 -12.03 -6.56 -20.28
CA PHE A 217 -11.45 -5.93 -19.09
C PHE A 217 -11.72 -4.42 -19.02
N ASP A 218 -11.59 -3.72 -20.15
CA ASP A 218 -11.81 -2.26 -20.18
C ASP A 218 -13.22 -1.87 -19.71
N ASN A 219 -14.25 -2.60 -20.17
CA ASN A 219 -15.62 -2.34 -19.74
C ASN A 219 -15.78 -2.63 -18.23
N CYS A 220 -15.17 -3.72 -17.75
CA CYS A 220 -15.21 -4.07 -16.32
C CYS A 220 -14.47 -3.03 -15.46
N ALA A 221 -13.40 -2.42 -15.97
CA ALA A 221 -12.70 -1.34 -15.28
C ALA A 221 -13.58 -0.08 -15.16
N LEU A 222 -14.34 0.27 -16.19
CA LEU A 222 -15.28 1.39 -16.12
C LEU A 222 -16.45 1.07 -15.17
N GLU A 223 -16.99 -0.16 -15.20
CA GLU A 223 -18.01 -0.60 -14.25
C GLU A 223 -17.51 -0.58 -12.80
N LEU A 224 -16.25 -0.96 -12.57
CA LEU A 224 -15.61 -0.83 -11.25
C LEU A 224 -15.61 0.61 -10.76
N ILE A 225 -15.21 1.55 -11.64
CA ILE A 225 -15.24 2.98 -11.33
C ILE A 225 -16.65 3.42 -10.95
N ASP A 226 -17.64 3.04 -11.76
CA ASP A 226 -19.04 3.39 -11.52
C ASP A 226 -19.55 2.88 -10.16
N ASP A 227 -19.22 1.64 -9.82
CA ASP A 227 -19.61 1.04 -8.55
C ASP A 227 -18.91 1.74 -7.35
N MET A 228 -17.64 2.12 -7.51
CA MET A 228 -16.91 2.84 -6.46
C MET A 228 -17.49 4.25 -6.24
N LEU A 229 -17.97 4.90 -7.28
CA LEU A 229 -18.56 6.24 -7.24
C LEU A 229 -20.05 6.25 -6.87
N ALA A 230 -20.70 5.09 -6.74
CA ALA A 230 -22.11 5.01 -6.40
C ALA A 230 -22.44 5.52 -5.00
N ALA A 231 -21.50 5.45 -4.05
CA ALA A 231 -21.64 5.99 -2.70
C ALA A 231 -21.06 7.41 -2.60
N PRO A 232 -21.54 8.25 -1.68
CA PRO A 232 -20.96 9.57 -1.42
C PRO A 232 -19.48 9.47 -1.09
N HIS A 233 -18.66 10.31 -1.71
CA HIS A 233 -17.21 10.32 -1.55
C HIS A 233 -16.66 11.74 -1.57
N GLU A 234 -15.46 11.91 -0.98
CA GLU A 234 -14.72 13.17 -1.06
C GLU A 234 -14.10 13.34 -2.44
N THR A 235 -14.12 14.57 -2.96
CA THR A 235 -13.63 14.88 -4.32
C THR A 235 -12.21 15.46 -4.36
N GLY A 236 -11.51 15.52 -3.22
CA GLY A 236 -10.15 16.06 -3.16
C GLY A 236 -9.15 15.23 -3.97
N ALA A 237 -9.10 13.92 -3.71
CA ALA A 237 -8.22 13.01 -4.44
C ALA A 237 -8.78 11.60 -4.50
N ALA A 238 -8.59 10.93 -5.65
CA ALA A 238 -8.69 9.49 -5.79
C ALA A 238 -7.32 8.90 -6.11
N TYR A 239 -7.12 7.64 -5.74
CA TYR A 239 -5.91 6.90 -6.04
C TYR A 239 -6.21 5.70 -6.91
N VAL A 240 -5.30 5.40 -7.82
CA VAL A 240 -5.35 4.25 -8.72
C VAL A 240 -4.11 3.42 -8.49
N ALA A 241 -4.29 2.16 -8.12
CA ALA A 241 -3.21 1.17 -8.12
C ALA A 241 -3.31 0.36 -9.41
N HIS A 242 -2.20 0.15 -10.12
CA HIS A 242 -2.27 -0.56 -11.39
C HIS A 242 -0.98 -1.33 -11.71
N THR A 243 -1.16 -2.38 -12.53
CA THR A 243 -0.11 -3.05 -13.29
C THR A 243 -0.39 -2.99 -14.79
N VAL A 244 -1.16 -1.99 -15.21
CA VAL A 244 -1.48 -1.75 -16.64
C VAL A 244 -0.25 -1.19 -17.32
N THR A 245 0.22 -1.87 -18.37
CA THR A 245 1.42 -1.50 -19.13
C THR A 245 1.15 -0.60 -20.33
N ASP A 246 -0.11 -0.54 -20.82
CA ASP A 246 -0.53 0.37 -21.88
C ASP A 246 -0.89 1.76 -21.31
N PRO A 247 -0.08 2.81 -21.57
CA PRO A 247 -0.34 4.13 -21.03
C PRO A 247 -1.64 4.75 -21.51
N GLN A 248 -2.04 4.49 -22.76
CA GLN A 248 -3.29 5.07 -23.32
C GLN A 248 -4.52 4.48 -22.63
N ARG A 249 -4.46 3.20 -22.33
CA ARG A 249 -5.49 2.48 -21.60
C ARG A 249 -5.63 3.02 -20.17
N LEU A 250 -4.51 3.17 -19.47
CA LEU A 250 -4.48 3.74 -18.12
C LEU A 250 -5.01 5.17 -18.11
N ASP A 251 -4.56 6.03 -19.02
CA ASP A 251 -5.01 7.42 -19.15
C ASP A 251 -6.52 7.51 -19.39
N GLY A 252 -7.08 6.56 -20.14
CA GLY A 252 -8.52 6.45 -20.35
C GLY A 252 -9.28 6.23 -19.05
N TYR A 253 -8.83 5.30 -18.20
CA TYR A 253 -9.45 5.02 -16.90
C TYR A 253 -9.29 6.18 -15.92
N VAL A 254 -8.09 6.76 -15.83
CA VAL A 254 -7.81 7.91 -14.96
C VAL A 254 -8.67 9.11 -15.31
N ARG A 255 -8.82 9.40 -16.61
CA ARG A 255 -9.69 10.48 -17.10
C ARG A 255 -11.15 10.22 -16.74
N TYR A 256 -11.65 9.02 -17.02
CA TYR A 256 -13.02 8.64 -16.69
C TYR A 256 -13.30 8.77 -15.19
N LEU A 257 -12.40 8.26 -14.35
CA LEU A 257 -12.50 8.38 -12.89
C LEU A 257 -12.55 9.86 -12.45
N ARG A 258 -11.64 10.69 -13.00
CA ARG A 258 -11.59 12.12 -12.67
C ARG A 258 -12.86 12.86 -13.04
N GLU A 259 -13.30 12.69 -14.28
CA GLU A 259 -14.47 13.42 -14.81
C GLU A 259 -15.75 12.98 -14.11
N LYS A 260 -15.98 11.69 -13.97
CA LYS A 260 -17.19 11.14 -13.37
C LYS A 260 -17.27 11.34 -11.86
N GLY A 261 -16.15 11.20 -11.17
CA GLY A 261 -16.06 11.37 -9.71
C GLY A 261 -15.88 12.83 -9.27
N GLY A 262 -15.65 13.77 -10.21
CA GLY A 262 -15.41 15.17 -9.88
C GLY A 262 -14.12 15.42 -9.10
N PHE A 263 -13.13 14.52 -9.21
CA PHE A 263 -11.90 14.62 -8.42
C PHE A 263 -10.99 15.76 -8.89
N GLN A 264 -10.51 16.55 -7.92
CA GLN A 264 -9.50 17.58 -8.17
C GLN A 264 -8.19 16.95 -8.65
N ARG A 265 -7.84 15.79 -8.09
CA ARG A 265 -6.64 15.03 -8.43
C ARG A 265 -6.92 13.53 -8.47
N VAL A 266 -6.35 12.85 -9.45
CA VAL A 266 -6.25 11.40 -9.47
C VAL A 266 -4.77 11.04 -9.50
N VAL A 267 -4.32 10.26 -8.52
CA VAL A 267 -2.93 9.80 -8.36
C VAL A 267 -2.87 8.35 -8.84
N ALA A 268 -2.24 8.11 -9.97
CA ALA A 268 -2.01 6.74 -10.45
C ALA A 268 -0.62 6.27 -10.00
N LEU A 269 -0.60 5.16 -9.27
CA LEU A 269 0.60 4.53 -8.74
C LEU A 269 0.77 3.16 -9.38
N PRO A 270 1.92 2.89 -10.01
CA PRO A 270 2.25 1.52 -10.41
C PRO A 270 2.40 0.67 -9.14
N ALA A 271 1.81 -0.52 -9.16
CA ALA A 271 1.94 -1.44 -8.04
C ALA A 271 3.39 -1.90 -7.90
N GLY A 272 3.92 -1.83 -6.70
CA GLY A 272 5.26 -2.31 -6.37
C GLY A 272 5.41 -3.82 -6.56
N ALA A 273 6.67 -4.32 -6.54
CA ALA A 273 6.97 -5.70 -6.86
C ALA A 273 6.18 -6.71 -5.99
N ALA A 274 6.16 -6.55 -4.67
CA ALA A 274 5.44 -7.48 -3.80
C ALA A 274 3.92 -7.50 -4.06
N VAL A 275 3.31 -6.36 -4.39
CA VAL A 275 1.89 -6.29 -4.75
C VAL A 275 1.66 -6.98 -6.11
N SER A 276 2.52 -6.69 -7.09
CA SER A 276 2.45 -7.26 -8.45
C SER A 276 2.59 -8.78 -8.48
N CYS A 277 3.37 -9.38 -7.56
CA CYS A 277 3.47 -10.84 -7.39
C CYS A 277 2.11 -11.51 -7.15
N HIS A 278 1.16 -10.81 -6.53
CA HIS A 278 -0.16 -11.33 -6.19
C HIS A 278 -1.27 -10.86 -7.12
N CYS A 279 -1.07 -9.75 -7.82
CA CYS A 279 -2.07 -9.17 -8.71
C CYS A 279 -1.92 -9.62 -10.18
N GLY A 280 -0.68 -9.84 -10.62
CA GLY A 280 -0.38 -10.12 -12.03
C GLY A 280 -0.53 -8.90 -12.94
N PRO A 281 -0.29 -9.09 -14.25
CA PRO A 281 -0.40 -8.03 -15.23
C PRO A 281 -1.84 -7.55 -15.41
N ASN A 282 -1.98 -6.29 -15.87
CA ASN A 282 -3.27 -5.65 -16.15
C ASN A 282 -4.24 -5.67 -14.97
N THR A 283 -3.76 -5.42 -13.77
CA THR A 283 -4.60 -5.14 -12.60
C THR A 283 -4.95 -3.65 -12.56
N PHE A 284 -6.19 -3.33 -12.20
CA PHE A 284 -6.66 -1.96 -12.03
C PHE A 284 -7.50 -1.85 -10.77
N GLY A 285 -7.10 -0.96 -9.87
CA GLY A 285 -7.75 -0.70 -8.59
C GLY A 285 -8.05 0.78 -8.37
N VAL A 286 -9.14 1.07 -7.70
CA VAL A 286 -9.59 2.41 -7.33
C VAL A 286 -9.71 2.51 -5.83
N PHE A 287 -9.17 3.60 -5.27
CA PHE A 287 -9.22 3.91 -3.84
C PHE A 287 -9.71 5.35 -3.65
N ILE A 288 -10.69 5.51 -2.79
CA ILE A 288 -11.36 6.79 -2.51
C ILE A 288 -11.66 6.93 -1.02
N ILE A 289 -11.95 8.15 -0.59
CA ILE A 289 -12.44 8.44 0.76
C ILE A 289 -13.96 8.56 0.73
N LYS A 290 -14.63 7.76 1.52
CA LYS A 290 -16.07 7.88 1.74
C LYS A 290 -16.37 9.18 2.48
N SER A 291 -17.38 9.92 2.02
CA SER A 291 -17.93 11.04 2.80
C SER A 291 -18.61 10.54 4.07
N VAL A 292 -18.55 11.35 5.12
CA VAL A 292 -19.24 11.09 6.39
C VAL A 292 -20.73 11.36 6.22
#